data_85a29928250290ea1949222a65ea3f17
#
_entry.id   85a29928250290ea1949222a65ea3f17
#
_cell.length_a   1.000
_cell.length_b   1.000
_cell.length_c   1.000
_cell.angle_alpha   90.00
_cell.angle_beta   90.00
_cell.angle_gamma   90.00
#
_symmetry.space_group_name_H-M   'P 1'
#
loop_
_entity.id
_entity.type
_entity.pdbx_description
1 polymer ?
#
loop_
_entity_poly.entity_id
_entity_poly.type
_entity_poly.pdbx_seq_one_letter_code
_entity_poly.pdbx_strand_id
1 'polypeptide(L)'
;MKGKKTVLIILDGWGHGDKTKSDAIHHSSTLFVDSLYKNYPNCELKTFGEHVGLPKGQMGNSEVGHLNIGAGRIVYQDLAKINIACEDNSIAEMENLKTSFAYAMQNNKALHLIGLVSDGGIHSHQNHLYKLCELADKAGIKKVFVHAFTDGRDCDPKSGKGFIKQLEQNLFGAKIASICGRYYAMDRDKRWERVKLAYDLLTSGIGESSQNLTESIQNSYNNGITDEFIKPIISVDENKNPIATIQEDDAVICFNFRTDRCREITTVLTQTNMPDFGMNTLNLNYTTMTNYDSSYQKVNVIYNKANIKNTLGEVLEQNNKSQIRIAETEKYPHVTFFFSGGREIEFAGEKRLMVNSPKVATYDLQPQMSAPEVTATIVAELEKGETDFVCLNFANPDMVGHTGDYNAIVKAVETVDNCTKQVVEAGLKNDYAFIIIADHGNADFVINENGTPNTAHSTNMVPCFALNSGFNNIKNGKLGDIAPTILKIMEVETPTDMTGEILIK
;
A
#
# COMPACT_ATOMS: atom_id res chain seq x y z
N MET A 1 23.60 -26.46 -16.94
CA MET A 1 23.14 -27.25 -15.77
C MET A 1 21.65 -27.41 -15.91
N LYS A 2 21.04 -28.50 -15.51
CA LYS A 2 19.57 -28.63 -15.50
C LYS A 2 19.03 -27.78 -14.37
N GLY A 3 18.04 -26.92 -14.63
CA GLY A 3 17.45 -26.02 -13.60
C GLY A 3 16.95 -26.80 -12.38
N LYS A 4 17.14 -26.24 -11.19
CA LYS A 4 16.79 -26.90 -9.93
C LYS A 4 15.36 -26.57 -9.50
N LYS A 5 14.68 -27.55 -8.91
CA LYS A 5 13.46 -27.29 -8.15
C LYS A 5 13.81 -26.39 -6.97
N THR A 6 12.96 -25.41 -6.68
CA THR A 6 13.30 -24.35 -5.71
C THR A 6 12.22 -24.14 -4.68
N VAL A 7 12.62 -24.02 -3.42
CA VAL A 7 11.76 -23.65 -2.29
C VAL A 7 12.12 -22.22 -1.85
N LEU A 8 11.13 -21.34 -1.84
CA LEU A 8 11.18 -20.05 -1.19
C LEU A 8 10.56 -20.20 0.21
N ILE A 9 11.33 -19.93 1.26
CA ILE A 9 10.83 -19.85 2.64
C ILE A 9 10.85 -18.37 3.04
N ILE A 10 9.71 -17.87 3.53
CA ILE A 10 9.56 -16.51 4.06
C ILE A 10 9.37 -16.63 5.58
N LEU A 11 10.35 -16.14 6.34
CA LEU A 11 10.33 -16.04 7.80
C LEU A 11 9.70 -14.70 8.16
N ASP A 12 8.37 -14.61 8.19
CA ASP A 12 7.62 -13.35 8.31
C ASP A 12 8.01 -12.60 9.59
N GLY A 13 8.45 -11.33 9.43
CA GLY A 13 8.88 -10.50 10.56
C GLY A 13 10.28 -10.76 11.10
N TRP A 14 11.12 -11.53 10.39
CA TRP A 14 12.50 -11.87 10.83
C TRP A 14 13.51 -10.86 10.29
N GLY A 15 13.74 -9.75 11.02
CA GLY A 15 14.71 -8.72 10.66
C GLY A 15 16.11 -8.94 11.24
N HIS A 16 17.05 -8.10 10.84
CA HIS A 16 18.37 -7.98 11.46
C HIS A 16 18.38 -6.86 12.49
N GLY A 17 18.23 -7.20 13.77
CA GLY A 17 18.28 -6.27 14.88
C GLY A 17 19.67 -5.79 15.25
N ASP A 18 19.74 -4.96 16.27
CA ASP A 18 20.96 -4.34 16.77
C ASP A 18 21.69 -5.18 17.85
N LYS A 19 21.20 -6.39 18.10
CA LYS A 19 21.71 -7.33 19.14
C LYS A 19 21.57 -6.83 20.57
N THR A 20 20.79 -5.77 20.78
CA THR A 20 20.44 -5.31 22.14
C THR A 20 19.30 -6.14 22.72
N LYS A 21 18.89 -5.78 23.94
CA LYS A 21 17.74 -6.43 24.59
C LYS A 21 16.44 -6.34 23.78
N SER A 22 16.34 -5.39 22.85
CA SER A 22 15.20 -5.21 21.97
C SER A 22 15.14 -6.27 20.85
N ASP A 23 16.24 -6.92 20.52
CA ASP A 23 16.35 -7.92 19.45
C ASP A 23 16.02 -9.31 20.01
N ALA A 24 14.75 -9.70 19.93
CA ALA A 24 14.33 -11.01 20.41
C ALA A 24 14.91 -12.17 19.59
N ILE A 25 15.23 -11.95 18.30
CA ILE A 25 15.85 -12.96 17.44
C ILE A 25 17.25 -13.30 17.97
N HIS A 26 18.06 -12.27 18.25
CA HIS A 26 19.40 -12.45 18.79
C HIS A 26 19.42 -13.18 20.14
N HIS A 27 18.39 -13.02 20.95
CA HIS A 27 18.25 -13.64 22.27
C HIS A 27 17.52 -14.98 22.25
N SER A 28 17.06 -15.43 21.07
CA SER A 28 16.46 -16.77 20.87
C SER A 28 17.51 -17.81 20.50
N SER A 29 17.22 -19.08 20.76
CA SER A 29 18.07 -20.20 20.34
C SER A 29 17.76 -20.56 18.88
N THR A 30 18.44 -19.88 17.93
CA THR A 30 18.25 -20.02 16.49
C THR A 30 19.39 -20.79 15.82
N LEU A 31 19.71 -21.96 16.37
CA LEU A 31 20.91 -22.74 16.00
C LEU A 31 20.96 -23.09 14.51
N PHE A 32 19.82 -23.35 13.89
CA PHE A 32 19.79 -23.70 12.48
C PHE A 32 20.04 -22.46 11.61
N VAL A 33 19.28 -21.39 11.78
CA VAL A 33 19.47 -20.15 11.00
C VAL A 33 20.87 -19.55 11.25
N ASP A 34 21.39 -19.58 12.47
CA ASP A 34 22.76 -19.18 12.78
C ASP A 34 23.81 -19.99 12.02
N SER A 35 23.55 -21.27 11.80
CA SER A 35 24.43 -22.12 11.01
C SER A 35 24.43 -21.75 9.53
N LEU A 36 23.35 -21.19 8.99
CA LEU A 36 23.24 -20.78 7.59
C LEU A 36 24.21 -19.65 7.26
N TYR A 37 24.40 -18.68 8.16
CA TYR A 37 25.38 -17.59 7.96
C TYR A 37 26.80 -18.09 7.77
N LYS A 38 27.15 -19.23 8.36
CA LYS A 38 28.50 -19.81 8.30
C LYS A 38 28.68 -20.73 7.11
N ASN A 39 27.62 -21.43 6.70
CA ASN A 39 27.74 -22.58 5.80
C ASN A 39 27.24 -22.28 4.37
N TYR A 40 26.48 -21.21 4.17
CA TYR A 40 25.85 -20.92 2.87
C TYR A 40 26.03 -19.46 2.44
N PRO A 41 26.02 -19.19 1.14
CA PRO A 41 25.96 -17.82 0.62
C PRO A 41 24.77 -17.07 1.21
N ASN A 42 25.05 -15.88 1.74
CA ASN A 42 24.02 -15.05 2.37
C ASN A 42 24.25 -13.56 2.08
N CYS A 43 23.16 -12.79 2.17
CA CYS A 43 23.16 -11.35 1.99
C CYS A 43 22.00 -10.70 2.76
N GLU A 44 21.84 -9.40 2.61
CA GLU A 44 20.77 -8.64 3.21
C GLU A 44 19.86 -8.03 2.15
N LEU A 45 18.55 -7.97 2.47
CA LEU A 45 17.54 -7.36 1.62
C LEU A 45 16.93 -6.13 2.29
N LYS A 46 16.68 -5.10 1.50
CA LYS A 46 15.89 -3.93 1.90
C LYS A 46 14.43 -4.22 1.69
N THR A 47 13.62 -3.98 2.73
CA THR A 47 12.20 -4.34 2.78
C THR A 47 11.27 -3.17 3.13
N PHE A 48 11.78 -1.93 3.09
CA PHE A 48 11.08 -0.73 3.54
C PHE A 48 11.24 0.43 2.54
N GLY A 49 10.42 1.44 2.68
CA GLY A 49 10.46 2.67 1.91
C GLY A 49 10.46 2.45 0.40
N GLU A 50 11.19 3.27 -0.32
CA GLU A 50 11.24 3.28 -1.79
C GLU A 50 11.70 1.94 -2.39
N HIS A 51 12.42 1.11 -1.61
CA HIS A 51 12.90 -0.19 -2.05
C HIS A 51 11.78 -1.23 -2.25
N VAL A 52 10.60 -0.95 -1.71
CA VAL A 52 9.40 -1.79 -1.85
C VAL A 52 8.18 -0.99 -2.36
N GLY A 53 8.41 0.23 -2.87
CA GLY A 53 7.37 1.06 -3.44
C GLY A 53 6.50 1.81 -2.42
N LEU A 54 7.02 2.00 -1.21
CA LEU A 54 6.45 2.82 -0.14
C LEU A 54 7.14 4.19 -0.07
N PRO A 55 6.57 5.20 0.58
CA PRO A 55 7.25 6.45 0.87
C PRO A 55 8.56 6.23 1.63
N LYS A 56 9.51 7.16 1.46
CA LYS A 56 10.83 7.10 2.10
C LYS A 56 10.70 6.96 3.61
N GLY A 57 11.41 5.97 4.18
CA GLY A 57 11.45 5.71 5.62
C GLY A 57 10.22 5.00 6.20
N GLN A 58 9.20 4.71 5.40
CA GLN A 58 8.05 3.93 5.85
C GLN A 58 8.43 2.46 5.98
N MET A 59 8.08 1.84 7.13
CA MET A 59 8.28 0.41 7.35
C MET A 59 7.53 -0.43 6.34
N GLY A 60 8.10 -1.58 5.94
CA GLY A 60 7.45 -2.57 5.11
C GLY A 60 6.29 -3.27 5.81
N ASN A 61 5.56 -4.06 5.05
CA ASN A 61 4.51 -4.94 5.56
C ASN A 61 4.38 -6.16 4.66
N SER A 62 3.68 -7.19 5.15
CA SER A 62 3.58 -8.47 4.44
C SER A 62 2.87 -8.36 3.09
N GLU A 63 1.85 -7.50 2.94
CA GLU A 63 1.14 -7.30 1.67
C GLU A 63 2.09 -6.78 0.58
N VAL A 64 2.78 -5.67 0.89
CA VAL A 64 3.74 -5.04 -0.02
C VAL A 64 4.95 -5.94 -0.24
N GLY A 65 5.45 -6.61 0.80
CA GLY A 65 6.58 -7.53 0.71
C GLY A 65 6.32 -8.68 -0.25
N HIS A 66 5.24 -9.43 -0.03
CA HIS A 66 4.87 -10.55 -0.90
C HIS A 66 4.54 -10.13 -2.33
N LEU A 67 3.91 -8.95 -2.50
CA LEU A 67 3.63 -8.38 -3.81
C LEU A 67 4.92 -8.12 -4.60
N ASN A 68 5.93 -7.50 -3.97
CA ASN A 68 7.23 -7.23 -4.62
C ASN A 68 7.99 -8.51 -4.93
N ILE A 69 8.00 -9.49 -4.00
CA ILE A 69 8.64 -10.79 -4.18
C ILE A 69 8.04 -11.49 -5.41
N GLY A 70 6.71 -11.60 -5.47
CA GLY A 70 6.03 -12.29 -6.55
C GLY A 70 6.10 -11.56 -7.90
N ALA A 71 6.09 -10.22 -7.89
CA ALA A 71 6.18 -9.40 -9.09
C ALA A 71 7.59 -9.32 -9.70
N GLY A 72 8.64 -9.63 -8.95
CA GLY A 72 10.02 -9.54 -9.41
C GLY A 72 10.46 -8.11 -9.74
N ARG A 73 9.85 -7.11 -9.10
CA ARG A 73 10.11 -5.68 -9.29
C ARG A 73 9.55 -4.86 -8.15
N ILE A 74 9.94 -3.59 -8.06
CA ILE A 74 9.30 -2.65 -7.14
C ILE A 74 7.88 -2.35 -7.65
N VAL A 75 6.88 -2.62 -6.81
CA VAL A 75 5.48 -2.27 -7.06
C VAL A 75 5.12 -1.07 -6.19
N TYR A 76 5.12 0.09 -6.82
CA TYR A 76 4.82 1.34 -6.11
C TYR A 76 3.37 1.38 -5.66
N GLN A 77 3.15 1.67 -4.36
CA GLN A 77 1.83 1.99 -3.82
C GLN A 77 1.37 3.36 -4.33
N ASP A 78 0.06 3.60 -4.32
CA ASP A 78 -0.54 4.78 -4.97
C ASP A 78 0.13 6.10 -4.52
N LEU A 79 0.36 6.30 -3.22
CA LEU A 79 1.04 7.51 -2.71
C LEU A 79 2.45 7.67 -3.30
N ALA A 80 3.28 6.64 -3.23
CA ALA A 80 4.65 6.69 -3.72
C ALA A 80 4.70 6.87 -5.25
N LYS A 81 3.82 6.17 -5.98
CA LYS A 81 3.67 6.27 -7.44
C LYS A 81 3.32 7.68 -7.87
N ILE A 82 2.34 8.31 -7.19
CA ILE A 82 1.89 9.66 -7.53
C ILE A 82 2.94 10.70 -7.11
N ASN A 83 3.62 10.52 -5.96
CA ASN A 83 4.73 11.37 -5.55
C ASN A 83 5.81 11.42 -6.63
N ILE A 84 6.30 10.26 -7.08
CA ILE A 84 7.30 10.16 -8.15
C ILE A 84 6.81 10.87 -9.42
N ALA A 85 5.56 10.60 -9.83
CA ALA A 85 4.99 11.21 -11.02
C ALA A 85 4.81 12.73 -10.89
N CYS A 86 4.62 13.27 -9.69
CA CYS A 86 4.63 14.71 -9.44
C CYS A 86 6.04 15.31 -9.47
N GLU A 87 7.04 14.59 -8.95
CA GLU A 87 8.44 15.03 -8.91
C GLU A 87 9.08 15.06 -10.30
N ASP A 88 8.91 13.99 -11.09
CA ASP A 88 9.47 13.89 -12.46
C ASP A 88 8.58 14.50 -13.53
N ASN A 89 7.43 15.09 -13.18
CA ASN A 89 6.39 15.65 -14.05
C ASN A 89 5.68 14.63 -14.95
N SER A 90 5.88 13.32 -14.81
CA SER A 90 5.20 12.33 -15.65
C SER A 90 3.68 12.29 -15.44
N ILE A 91 3.16 12.83 -14.33
CA ILE A 91 1.71 13.00 -14.10
C ILE A 91 1.08 13.89 -15.20
N ALA A 92 1.82 14.86 -15.75
CA ALA A 92 1.35 15.72 -16.84
C ALA A 92 1.09 14.94 -18.14
N GLU A 93 1.72 13.78 -18.30
CA GLU A 93 1.56 12.92 -19.48
C GLU A 93 0.37 11.96 -19.38
N MET A 94 -0.30 11.91 -18.23
CA MET A 94 -1.47 11.03 -18.02
C MET A 94 -2.63 11.47 -18.92
N GLU A 95 -3.09 10.56 -19.80
CA GLU A 95 -4.08 10.83 -20.85
C GLU A 95 -5.38 11.43 -20.28
N ASN A 96 -5.92 10.87 -19.21
CA ASN A 96 -7.17 11.36 -18.62
C ASN A 96 -7.02 12.71 -17.92
N LEU A 97 -5.82 13.07 -17.43
CA LEU A 97 -5.54 14.41 -16.92
C LEU A 97 -5.48 15.42 -18.06
N LYS A 98 -4.76 15.11 -19.15
CA LYS A 98 -4.73 15.93 -20.37
C LYS A 98 -6.13 16.15 -20.94
N THR A 99 -6.94 15.11 -21.00
CA THR A 99 -8.32 15.17 -21.50
C THR A 99 -9.18 16.10 -20.67
N SER A 100 -9.09 16.03 -19.31
CA SER A 100 -9.84 16.94 -18.42
C SER A 100 -9.41 18.39 -18.57
N PHE A 101 -8.11 18.64 -18.69
CA PHE A 101 -7.60 20.00 -18.92
C PHE A 101 -8.00 20.55 -20.29
N ALA A 102 -7.86 19.74 -21.34
CA ALA A 102 -8.28 20.12 -22.69
C ALA A 102 -9.78 20.42 -22.74
N TYR A 103 -10.61 19.61 -22.06
CA TYR A 103 -12.05 19.83 -21.97
C TYR A 103 -12.37 21.19 -21.33
N ALA A 104 -11.78 21.49 -20.16
CA ALA A 104 -12.00 22.76 -19.48
C ALA A 104 -11.63 23.96 -20.35
N MET A 105 -10.48 23.89 -21.05
CA MET A 105 -10.02 24.95 -21.95
C MET A 105 -10.91 25.13 -23.17
N GLN A 106 -11.16 24.05 -23.91
CA GLN A 106 -11.89 24.10 -25.19
C GLN A 106 -13.34 24.54 -25.01
N ASN A 107 -13.96 24.18 -23.89
CA ASN A 107 -15.35 24.52 -23.58
C ASN A 107 -15.47 25.79 -22.70
N ASN A 108 -14.35 26.44 -22.36
CA ASN A 108 -14.32 27.60 -21.44
C ASN A 108 -15.03 27.35 -20.11
N LYS A 109 -14.94 26.12 -19.62
CA LYS A 109 -15.56 25.66 -18.36
C LYS A 109 -14.59 25.81 -17.18
N ALA A 110 -15.13 25.82 -15.97
CA ALA A 110 -14.31 25.80 -14.76
C ALA A 110 -13.69 24.42 -14.54
N LEU A 111 -12.51 24.40 -13.92
CA LEU A 111 -11.87 23.23 -13.38
C LEU A 111 -11.95 23.29 -11.86
N HIS A 112 -12.61 22.32 -11.25
CA HIS A 112 -12.74 22.16 -9.80
C HIS A 112 -11.86 21.02 -9.31
N LEU A 113 -10.97 21.31 -8.33
CA LEU A 113 -10.13 20.33 -7.66
C LEU A 113 -10.72 20.07 -6.28
N ILE A 114 -11.21 18.86 -6.03
CA ILE A 114 -11.86 18.49 -4.77
C ILE A 114 -11.09 17.39 -4.06
N GLY A 115 -10.95 17.45 -2.73
CA GLY A 115 -10.29 16.39 -1.95
C GLY A 115 -9.69 16.87 -0.63
N LEU A 116 -9.09 15.92 0.08
CA LEU A 116 -8.51 16.11 1.40
C LEU A 116 -7.17 16.84 1.31
N VAL A 117 -7.03 17.93 2.06
CA VAL A 117 -5.83 18.78 2.07
C VAL A 117 -5.08 18.56 3.39
N SER A 118 -4.08 17.72 3.35
CA SER A 118 -3.15 17.44 4.46
C SER A 118 -1.88 16.76 3.92
N ASP A 119 -0.92 16.52 4.79
CA ASP A 119 0.29 15.74 4.54
C ASP A 119 0.22 14.30 5.09
N GLY A 120 -0.92 13.89 5.64
CA GLY A 120 -1.11 12.58 6.26
C GLY A 120 -0.88 11.39 5.33
N GLY A 121 -1.07 11.56 4.01
CA GLY A 121 -0.70 10.55 3.01
C GLY A 121 -1.55 9.27 3.02
N ILE A 122 -2.69 9.25 3.71
CA ILE A 122 -3.58 8.08 3.79
C ILE A 122 -4.61 8.09 2.64
N HIS A 123 -5.25 9.23 2.40
CA HIS A 123 -6.29 9.38 1.38
C HIS A 123 -5.85 10.24 0.19
N SER A 124 -5.00 11.20 0.46
CA SER A 124 -4.46 12.18 -0.47
C SER A 124 -3.13 12.72 0.05
N HIS A 125 -2.50 13.60 -0.71
CA HIS A 125 -1.38 14.39 -0.22
C HIS A 125 -1.44 15.79 -0.84
N GLN A 126 -1.27 16.85 -0.03
CA GLN A 126 -1.39 18.24 -0.50
C GLN A 126 -0.44 18.61 -1.65
N ASN A 127 0.74 17.97 -1.75
CA ASN A 127 1.67 18.21 -2.85
C ASN A 127 1.10 17.75 -4.21
N HIS A 128 0.22 16.75 -4.22
CA HIS A 128 -0.47 16.35 -5.46
C HIS A 128 -1.42 17.46 -5.93
N LEU A 129 -2.15 18.08 -5.00
CA LEU A 129 -3.00 19.24 -5.31
C LEU A 129 -2.16 20.41 -5.83
N TYR A 130 -1.03 20.73 -5.20
CA TYR A 130 -0.13 21.81 -5.67
C TYR A 130 0.33 21.54 -7.09
N LYS A 131 0.73 20.29 -7.39
CA LYS A 131 1.11 19.91 -8.76
C LYS A 131 -0.03 20.04 -9.75
N LEU A 132 -1.26 19.68 -9.40
CA LEU A 132 -2.43 19.86 -10.26
C LEU A 132 -2.71 21.35 -10.52
N CYS A 133 -2.58 22.22 -9.51
CA CYS A 133 -2.71 23.67 -9.68
C CYS A 133 -1.62 24.23 -10.62
N GLU A 134 -0.36 23.81 -10.42
CA GLU A 134 0.77 24.21 -11.29
C GLU A 134 0.53 23.79 -12.74
N LEU A 135 0.10 22.55 -12.96
CA LEU A 135 -0.16 22.03 -14.30
C LEU A 135 -1.35 22.70 -14.97
N ALA A 136 -2.40 23.02 -14.21
CA ALA A 136 -3.57 23.75 -14.73
C ALA A 136 -3.19 25.18 -15.17
N ASP A 137 -2.35 25.88 -14.42
CA ASP A 137 -1.81 27.20 -14.79
C ASP A 137 -0.94 27.10 -16.05
N LYS A 138 -0.01 26.16 -16.11
CA LYS A 138 0.83 25.89 -17.30
C LYS A 138 0.00 25.56 -18.55
N ALA A 139 -1.12 24.85 -18.36
CA ALA A 139 -2.06 24.57 -19.44
C ALA A 139 -2.87 25.82 -19.85
N GLY A 140 -2.83 26.91 -19.08
CA GLY A 140 -3.53 28.15 -19.38
C GLY A 140 -5.01 28.17 -18.96
N ILE A 141 -5.45 27.27 -18.07
CA ILE A 141 -6.82 27.25 -17.58
C ILE A 141 -7.04 28.44 -16.63
N LYS A 142 -8.00 29.30 -16.95
CA LYS A 142 -8.22 30.57 -16.21
C LYS A 142 -9.15 30.44 -15.02
N LYS A 143 -10.01 29.44 -15.01
CA LYS A 143 -11.03 29.23 -13.97
C LYS A 143 -10.71 27.95 -13.21
N VAL A 144 -9.77 28.00 -12.26
CA VAL A 144 -9.37 26.87 -11.44
C VAL A 144 -9.76 27.13 -9.99
N PHE A 145 -10.53 26.22 -9.41
CA PHE A 145 -11.09 26.36 -8.06
C PHE A 145 -10.80 25.12 -7.23
N VAL A 146 -10.39 25.33 -5.97
CA VAL A 146 -10.12 24.27 -5.01
C VAL A 146 -11.23 24.23 -3.97
N HIS A 147 -11.80 23.05 -3.75
CA HIS A 147 -12.72 22.74 -2.67
C HIS A 147 -11.97 21.83 -1.69
N ALA A 148 -11.44 22.41 -0.62
CA ALA A 148 -10.57 21.73 0.32
C ALA A 148 -11.37 21.00 1.40
N PHE A 149 -11.11 19.69 1.58
CA PHE A 149 -11.60 18.96 2.74
C PHE A 149 -10.52 18.98 3.82
N THR A 150 -10.88 19.33 5.06
CA THR A 150 -9.95 19.37 6.20
C THR A 150 -9.89 18.00 6.89
N ASP A 151 -8.71 17.61 7.41
CA ASP A 151 -8.40 16.28 7.89
C ASP A 151 -8.69 16.11 9.39
N GLY A 152 -7.71 16.36 10.26
CA GLY A 152 -7.82 16.23 11.72
C GLY A 152 -7.99 14.80 12.24
N ARG A 153 -7.79 13.80 11.38
CA ARG A 153 -7.86 12.38 11.73
C ARG A 153 -6.58 11.63 11.39
N ASP A 154 -6.03 11.86 10.20
CA ASP A 154 -4.76 11.29 9.75
C ASP A 154 -3.59 12.24 10.04
N CYS A 155 -3.87 13.42 10.59
CA CYS A 155 -2.96 14.47 11.05
C CYS A 155 -3.46 15.04 12.38
N ASP A 156 -2.66 15.95 13.00
CA ASP A 156 -3.07 16.68 14.20
C ASP A 156 -4.44 17.35 13.99
N PRO A 157 -5.36 17.25 14.97
CA PRO A 157 -6.74 17.74 14.85
C PRO A 157 -6.89 19.25 14.60
N LYS A 158 -5.83 20.04 14.73
CA LYS A 158 -5.81 21.50 14.51
C LYS A 158 -4.72 21.96 13.56
N SER A 159 -4.26 21.08 12.66
CA SER A 159 -3.24 21.37 11.65
C SER A 159 -3.80 22.01 10.36
N GLY A 160 -5.10 21.88 10.11
CA GLY A 160 -5.77 22.29 8.88
C GLY A 160 -5.57 23.76 8.53
N LYS A 161 -5.57 24.66 9.53
CA LYS A 161 -5.25 26.08 9.30
C LYS A 161 -3.87 26.26 8.67
N GLY A 162 -2.87 25.46 9.11
CA GLY A 162 -1.52 25.48 8.56
C GLY A 162 -1.50 24.98 7.11
N PHE A 163 -2.22 23.91 6.80
CA PHE A 163 -2.32 23.37 5.46
C PHE A 163 -3.03 24.32 4.47
N ILE A 164 -4.11 24.97 4.90
CA ILE A 164 -4.79 25.96 4.06
C ILE A 164 -3.88 27.17 3.80
N LYS A 165 -3.13 27.64 4.78
CA LYS A 165 -2.14 28.72 4.58
C LYS A 165 -1.01 28.30 3.62
N GLN A 166 -0.55 27.05 3.66
CA GLN A 166 0.40 26.52 2.69
C GLN A 166 -0.22 26.39 1.30
N LEU A 167 -1.47 25.97 1.20
CA LEU A 167 -2.20 25.91 -0.07
C LEU A 167 -2.32 27.29 -0.72
N GLU A 168 -2.65 28.34 0.04
CA GLU A 168 -2.72 29.72 -0.46
C GLU A 168 -1.41 30.19 -1.15
N GLN A 169 -0.26 29.65 -0.69
CA GLN A 169 1.06 29.94 -1.28
C GLN A 169 1.38 29.11 -2.53
N ASN A 170 0.61 28.07 -2.80
CA ASN A 170 0.86 27.08 -3.86
C ASN A 170 -0.31 26.93 -4.85
N LEU A 171 -1.12 27.99 -5.03
CA LEU A 171 -2.31 27.95 -5.89
C LEU A 171 -2.03 28.17 -7.37
N PHE A 172 -0.88 28.76 -7.76
CA PHE A 172 -0.53 29.01 -9.17
C PHE A 172 -1.66 29.66 -9.99
N GLY A 173 -2.40 30.60 -9.39
CA GLY A 173 -3.55 31.25 -10.04
C GLY A 173 -4.92 30.62 -9.76
N ALA A 174 -4.97 29.42 -9.19
CA ALA A 174 -6.22 28.84 -8.68
C ALA A 174 -6.75 29.64 -7.47
N LYS A 175 -8.01 29.43 -7.10
CA LYS A 175 -8.64 30.05 -5.92
C LYS A 175 -9.27 28.99 -5.04
N ILE A 176 -9.17 29.13 -3.72
CA ILE A 176 -9.91 28.26 -2.80
C ILE A 176 -11.36 28.75 -2.79
N ALA A 177 -12.27 27.91 -3.27
CA ALA A 177 -13.69 28.22 -3.34
C ALA A 177 -14.44 27.82 -2.06
N SER A 178 -14.05 26.73 -1.41
CA SER A 178 -14.73 26.28 -0.18
C SER A 178 -13.85 25.41 0.69
N ILE A 179 -14.25 25.30 1.96
CA ILE A 179 -13.65 24.38 2.97
C ILE A 179 -14.77 23.61 3.66
N CYS A 180 -14.54 22.30 3.91
CA CYS A 180 -15.44 21.46 4.65
C CYS A 180 -14.67 20.34 5.35
N GLY A 181 -15.01 20.03 6.60
CA GLY A 181 -14.43 18.90 7.33
C GLY A 181 -14.73 17.56 6.68
N ARG A 182 -13.77 16.65 6.72
CA ARG A 182 -13.91 15.29 6.14
C ARG A 182 -15.08 14.49 6.70
N TYR A 183 -15.55 14.81 7.91
CA TYR A 183 -16.72 14.18 8.50
C TYR A 183 -17.97 14.31 7.63
N TYR A 184 -18.08 15.40 6.87
CA TYR A 184 -19.19 15.66 5.95
C TYR A 184 -18.87 15.24 4.52
N ALA A 185 -17.69 15.64 4.02
CA ALA A 185 -17.32 15.46 2.62
C ALA A 185 -16.80 14.06 2.27
N MET A 186 -16.44 13.27 3.29
CA MET A 186 -15.78 11.98 3.12
C MET A 186 -16.44 10.89 3.99
N ASP A 187 -17.77 10.91 4.08
CA ASP A 187 -18.53 9.82 4.69
C ASP A 187 -18.37 8.53 3.86
N ARG A 188 -18.51 7.37 4.51
CA ARG A 188 -18.51 6.04 3.87
C ARG A 188 -19.54 5.08 4.45
N ASP A 189 -20.42 5.61 5.32
CA ASP A 189 -21.41 4.83 6.06
C ASP A 189 -22.83 5.13 5.57
N LYS A 190 -22.95 5.74 4.35
CA LYS A 190 -24.23 6.13 3.71
C LYS A 190 -25.07 7.08 4.57
N ARG A 191 -24.41 7.97 5.29
CA ARG A 191 -25.07 9.04 6.05
C ARG A 191 -25.30 10.24 5.15
N TRP A 192 -26.29 10.09 4.28
CA TRP A 192 -26.56 11.05 3.20
C TRP A 192 -26.87 12.46 3.70
N GLU A 193 -27.39 12.61 4.92
CA GLU A 193 -27.56 13.90 5.59
C GLU A 193 -26.25 14.64 5.83
N ARG A 194 -25.12 13.92 6.01
CA ARG A 194 -23.79 14.55 6.11
C ARG A 194 -23.26 14.92 4.73
N VAL A 195 -23.33 13.98 3.79
CA VAL A 195 -22.91 14.18 2.40
C VAL A 195 -23.66 15.37 1.78
N LYS A 196 -24.94 15.52 2.10
CA LYS A 196 -25.77 16.65 1.66
C LYS A 196 -25.15 18.02 1.98
N LEU A 197 -24.58 18.18 3.19
CA LEU A 197 -23.96 19.45 3.57
C LEU A 197 -22.74 19.78 2.68
N ALA A 198 -21.92 18.78 2.36
CA ALA A 198 -20.81 18.95 1.43
C ALA A 198 -21.30 19.16 -0.01
N TYR A 199 -22.32 18.40 -0.44
CA TYR A 199 -22.94 18.56 -1.76
C TYR A 199 -23.49 19.98 -1.96
N ASP A 200 -24.23 20.50 -1.00
CA ASP A 200 -24.82 21.85 -1.07
C ASP A 200 -23.73 22.94 -1.10
N LEU A 201 -22.67 22.75 -0.33
CA LEU A 201 -21.51 23.65 -0.39
C LEU A 201 -20.90 23.67 -1.80
N LEU A 202 -20.68 22.49 -2.38
CA LEU A 202 -20.02 22.34 -3.67
C LEU A 202 -20.87 22.88 -4.84
N THR A 203 -22.19 22.62 -4.82
CA THR A 203 -23.07 22.93 -5.97
C THR A 203 -23.86 24.22 -5.83
N SER A 204 -24.15 24.64 -4.60
CA SER A 204 -25.02 25.78 -4.31
C SER A 204 -24.35 26.85 -3.44
N GLY A 205 -23.12 26.62 -2.95
CA GLY A 205 -22.42 27.57 -2.09
C GLY A 205 -23.04 27.75 -0.71
N ILE A 206 -23.80 26.77 -0.24
CA ILE A 206 -24.46 26.85 1.08
C ILE A 206 -23.45 26.53 2.16
N GLY A 207 -23.12 27.53 2.98
CA GLY A 207 -22.16 27.43 4.06
C GLY A 207 -21.93 28.78 4.74
N GLU A 208 -21.07 28.83 5.75
CA GLU A 208 -20.62 30.07 6.35
C GLU A 208 -19.82 30.88 5.32
N SER A 209 -20.23 32.12 5.07
CA SER A 209 -19.54 33.01 4.11
C SER A 209 -18.25 33.55 4.72
N SER A 210 -17.14 33.42 3.99
CA SER A 210 -15.82 33.88 4.44
C SER A 210 -15.03 34.58 3.34
N GLN A 211 -14.42 35.71 3.68
CA GLN A 211 -13.39 36.37 2.88
C GLN A 211 -11.97 36.03 3.35
N ASN A 212 -11.85 35.39 4.55
CA ASN A 212 -10.60 34.95 5.13
C ASN A 212 -10.75 33.55 5.72
N LEU A 213 -10.44 32.56 4.92
CA LEU A 213 -10.64 31.15 5.25
C LEU A 213 -9.82 30.69 6.48
N THR A 214 -8.59 31.17 6.61
CA THR A 214 -7.74 30.81 7.77
C THR A 214 -8.26 31.41 9.07
N GLU A 215 -8.95 32.55 9.04
CA GLU A 215 -9.64 33.11 10.19
C GLU A 215 -10.88 32.32 10.56
N SER A 216 -11.69 31.91 9.58
CA SER A 216 -12.86 31.07 9.82
C SER A 216 -12.49 29.73 10.44
N ILE A 217 -11.38 29.09 10.01
CA ILE A 217 -10.85 27.89 10.66
C ILE A 217 -10.45 28.19 12.12
N GLN A 218 -9.76 29.32 12.37
CA GLN A 218 -9.40 29.71 13.74
C GLN A 218 -10.62 29.89 14.62
N ASN A 219 -11.67 30.51 14.11
CA ASN A 219 -12.93 30.68 14.82
C ASN A 219 -13.59 29.32 15.14
N SER A 220 -13.53 28.36 14.23
CA SER A 220 -13.96 26.98 14.50
C SER A 220 -13.18 26.38 15.68
N TYR A 221 -11.85 26.53 15.71
CA TYR A 221 -11.01 26.03 16.81
C TYR A 221 -11.33 26.72 18.15
N ASN A 222 -11.60 28.02 18.14
CA ASN A 222 -11.99 28.78 19.32
C ASN A 222 -13.33 28.30 19.89
N ASN A 223 -14.20 27.77 19.04
CA ASN A 223 -15.49 27.16 19.41
C ASN A 223 -15.37 25.65 19.71
N GLY A 224 -14.16 25.10 19.84
CA GLY A 224 -13.93 23.68 20.16
C GLY A 224 -14.13 22.72 18.99
N ILE A 225 -14.31 23.22 17.76
CA ILE A 225 -14.49 22.40 16.56
C ILE A 225 -13.12 22.20 15.92
N THR A 226 -12.71 20.93 15.74
CA THR A 226 -11.45 20.55 15.10
C THR A 226 -11.64 20.33 13.60
N ASP A 227 -10.54 20.13 12.86
CA ASP A 227 -10.51 20.02 11.40
C ASP A 227 -11.51 19.02 10.83
N GLU A 228 -11.61 17.84 11.44
CA GLU A 228 -12.52 16.78 10.99
C GLU A 228 -13.97 17.25 10.90
N PHE A 229 -14.38 18.15 11.80
CA PHE A 229 -15.76 18.58 12.03
C PHE A 229 -16.05 20.01 11.58
N ILE A 230 -15.14 20.67 10.87
CA ILE A 230 -15.36 22.02 10.34
C ILE A 230 -16.60 21.99 9.42
N LYS A 231 -17.59 22.80 9.77
CA LYS A 231 -18.82 22.95 8.97
C LYS A 231 -18.51 23.59 7.62
N PRO A 232 -19.38 23.44 6.61
CA PRO A 232 -19.21 24.06 5.31
C PRO A 232 -18.93 25.56 5.39
N ILE A 233 -17.82 26.01 4.76
CA ILE A 233 -17.40 27.40 4.63
C ILE A 233 -17.24 27.69 3.15
N ILE A 234 -17.96 28.70 2.64
CA ILE A 234 -17.86 29.17 1.26
C ILE A 234 -17.02 30.45 1.19
N SER A 235 -16.03 30.47 0.31
CA SER A 235 -15.27 31.67 0.00
C SER A 235 -16.12 32.63 -0.84
N VAL A 236 -16.16 33.89 -0.44
CA VAL A 236 -16.98 34.92 -1.10
C VAL A 236 -16.14 36.11 -1.53
N ASP A 237 -16.62 36.81 -2.59
CA ASP A 237 -16.07 38.07 -3.04
C ASP A 237 -16.50 39.24 -2.12
N GLU A 238 -16.08 40.47 -2.48
CA GLU A 238 -16.43 41.68 -1.76
C GLU A 238 -17.95 41.97 -1.71
N ASN A 239 -18.69 41.43 -2.69
CA ASN A 239 -20.15 41.53 -2.78
C ASN A 239 -20.89 40.36 -2.09
N LYS A 240 -20.14 39.48 -1.37
CA LYS A 240 -20.65 38.28 -0.72
C LYS A 240 -21.17 37.19 -1.67
N ASN A 241 -20.80 37.23 -2.94
CA ASN A 241 -21.11 36.15 -3.86
C ASN A 241 -20.07 35.01 -3.70
N PRO A 242 -20.46 33.72 -3.78
CA PRO A 242 -19.53 32.62 -3.83
C PRO A 242 -18.47 32.81 -4.93
N ILE A 243 -17.20 32.57 -4.60
CA ILE A 243 -16.10 32.62 -5.59
C ILE A 243 -16.36 31.64 -6.73
N ALA A 244 -16.80 30.43 -6.42
CA ALA A 244 -17.26 29.44 -7.39
C ALA A 244 -18.08 28.33 -6.74
N THR A 245 -18.96 27.73 -7.53
CA THR A 245 -19.67 26.47 -7.25
C THR A 245 -19.61 25.59 -8.49
N ILE A 246 -19.71 24.28 -8.33
CA ILE A 246 -19.70 23.32 -9.44
C ILE A 246 -21.03 23.43 -10.20
N GLN A 247 -20.94 23.67 -11.52
CA GLN A 247 -22.08 23.83 -12.41
C GLN A 247 -22.11 22.73 -13.49
N GLU A 248 -23.20 22.62 -14.20
CA GLU A 248 -23.34 21.72 -15.35
C GLU A 248 -22.19 21.94 -16.36
N ASP A 249 -21.67 20.84 -16.85
CA ASP A 249 -20.56 20.77 -17.80
C ASP A 249 -19.22 21.29 -17.28
N ASP A 250 -19.04 21.52 -15.98
CA ASP A 250 -17.72 21.83 -15.45
C ASP A 250 -16.81 20.59 -15.41
N ALA A 251 -15.51 20.82 -15.41
CA ALA A 251 -14.52 19.78 -15.17
C ALA A 251 -14.25 19.65 -13.67
N VAL A 252 -14.25 18.42 -13.14
CA VAL A 252 -13.97 18.15 -11.74
C VAL A 252 -12.89 17.08 -11.64
N ILE A 253 -11.86 17.31 -10.83
CA ILE A 253 -10.86 16.32 -10.48
C ILE A 253 -10.90 16.06 -8.97
N CYS A 254 -11.29 14.85 -8.57
CA CYS A 254 -11.17 14.39 -7.19
C CYS A 254 -9.77 13.77 -7.00
N PHE A 255 -8.91 14.48 -6.26
CA PHE A 255 -7.49 14.12 -6.16
C PHE A 255 -7.15 13.13 -5.04
N ASN A 256 -8.12 12.61 -4.30
CA ASN A 256 -7.89 11.51 -3.38
C ASN A 256 -7.51 10.24 -4.16
N PHE A 257 -6.44 9.56 -3.74
CA PHE A 257 -6.01 8.29 -4.36
C PHE A 257 -6.60 7.07 -3.64
N ARG A 258 -6.95 7.16 -2.34
CA ARG A 258 -7.66 6.09 -1.65
C ARG A 258 -9.15 6.13 -1.99
N THR A 259 -9.68 4.97 -2.34
CA THR A 259 -10.96 4.85 -3.05
C THR A 259 -12.21 4.95 -2.18
N ASP A 260 -12.13 4.66 -0.86
CA ASP A 260 -13.30 4.39 -0.02
C ASP A 260 -14.15 5.64 0.31
N ARG A 261 -13.51 6.75 0.72
CA ARG A 261 -14.22 7.87 1.33
C ARG A 261 -14.76 8.93 0.36
N CYS A 262 -14.23 9.02 -0.85
CA CYS A 262 -14.78 9.93 -1.86
C CYS A 262 -15.82 9.25 -2.79
N ARG A 263 -16.18 8.00 -2.53
CA ARG A 263 -17.23 7.31 -3.29
C ARG A 263 -18.57 8.02 -3.20
N GLU A 264 -19.02 8.34 -2.00
CA GLU A 264 -20.36 8.88 -1.77
C GLU A 264 -20.53 10.25 -2.41
N ILE A 265 -19.57 11.16 -2.24
CA ILE A 265 -19.62 12.48 -2.89
C ILE A 265 -19.55 12.35 -4.42
N THR A 266 -18.73 11.43 -4.95
CA THR A 266 -18.69 11.14 -6.39
C THR A 266 -20.04 10.58 -6.88
N THR A 267 -20.64 9.65 -6.13
CA THR A 267 -21.92 9.05 -6.46
C THR A 267 -23.03 10.11 -6.60
N VAL A 268 -23.17 11.01 -5.62
CA VAL A 268 -24.25 12.02 -5.65
C VAL A 268 -23.99 13.13 -6.67
N LEU A 269 -22.73 13.39 -7.03
CA LEU A 269 -22.41 14.36 -8.07
C LEU A 269 -22.59 13.79 -9.48
N THR A 270 -22.43 12.45 -9.69
CA THR A 270 -22.30 11.92 -11.05
C THR A 270 -23.14 10.67 -11.38
N GLN A 271 -23.54 9.86 -10.39
CA GLN A 271 -24.11 8.52 -10.65
C GLN A 271 -25.58 8.40 -10.29
N THR A 272 -26.00 8.90 -9.13
CA THR A 272 -27.31 8.59 -8.58
C THR A 272 -27.99 9.83 -8.02
N ASN A 273 -29.17 10.16 -8.54
CA ASN A 273 -30.05 11.17 -7.95
C ASN A 273 -30.61 10.66 -6.62
N MET A 274 -30.58 11.50 -5.61
CA MET A 274 -31.15 11.22 -4.29
C MET A 274 -32.20 12.27 -3.90
N PRO A 275 -33.40 12.20 -4.48
CA PRO A 275 -34.45 13.22 -4.30
C PRO A 275 -34.87 13.36 -2.85
N ASP A 276 -34.90 12.27 -2.07
CA ASP A 276 -35.25 12.30 -0.65
C ASP A 276 -34.27 13.18 0.18
N PHE A 277 -33.06 13.37 -0.30
CA PHE A 277 -32.06 14.25 0.28
C PHE A 277 -31.85 15.54 -0.52
N GLY A 278 -32.61 15.77 -1.60
CA GLY A 278 -32.47 16.95 -2.44
C GLY A 278 -31.12 17.04 -3.16
N MET A 279 -30.52 15.91 -3.54
CA MET A 279 -29.28 15.84 -4.31
C MET A 279 -29.56 15.27 -5.71
N ASN A 280 -29.08 15.99 -6.74
CA ASN A 280 -29.19 15.57 -8.12
C ASN A 280 -27.81 15.48 -8.75
N THR A 281 -27.62 14.53 -9.66
CA THR A 281 -26.40 14.42 -10.44
C THR A 281 -26.28 15.59 -11.41
N LEU A 282 -25.04 15.98 -11.70
CA LEU A 282 -24.69 16.99 -12.71
C LEU A 282 -23.98 16.27 -13.88
N ASN A 283 -24.16 16.81 -15.08
CA ASN A 283 -23.39 16.35 -16.23
C ASN A 283 -22.00 16.98 -16.18
N LEU A 284 -21.02 16.27 -15.62
CA LEU A 284 -19.67 16.76 -15.36
C LEU A 284 -18.64 16.01 -16.20
N ASN A 285 -17.55 16.69 -16.58
CA ASN A 285 -16.32 16.01 -16.96
C ASN A 285 -15.58 15.60 -15.67
N TYR A 286 -15.98 14.48 -15.08
CA TYR A 286 -15.49 14.07 -13.76
C TYR A 286 -14.33 13.09 -13.88
N THR A 287 -13.26 13.36 -13.13
CA THR A 287 -12.04 12.56 -13.11
C THR A 287 -11.65 12.24 -11.67
N THR A 288 -11.26 10.99 -11.41
CA THR A 288 -10.72 10.56 -10.11
C THR A 288 -9.24 10.20 -10.24
N MET A 289 -8.50 10.34 -9.16
CA MET A 289 -7.08 9.98 -9.14
C MET A 289 -6.89 8.49 -9.39
N THR A 290 -7.70 7.65 -8.75
CA THR A 290 -7.71 6.18 -8.88
C THR A 290 -9.14 5.70 -9.16
N ASN A 291 -9.32 4.43 -9.53
CA ASN A 291 -10.64 3.86 -9.76
C ASN A 291 -11.38 3.65 -8.42
N TYR A 292 -12.39 4.46 -8.12
CA TYR A 292 -13.17 4.36 -6.90
C TYR A 292 -14.21 3.24 -6.93
N ASP A 293 -14.81 3.00 -8.10
CA ASP A 293 -15.78 1.93 -8.31
C ASP A 293 -15.83 1.58 -9.80
N SER A 294 -15.71 0.29 -10.11
CA SER A 294 -15.72 -0.19 -11.50
C SER A 294 -17.09 -0.08 -12.18
N SER A 295 -18.16 0.15 -11.42
CA SER A 295 -19.51 0.34 -11.94
C SER A 295 -19.80 1.78 -12.39
N TYR A 296 -18.95 2.75 -12.02
CA TYR A 296 -19.17 4.15 -12.38
C TYR A 296 -19.14 4.39 -13.88
N GLN A 297 -20.11 5.17 -14.33
CA GLN A 297 -20.25 5.55 -15.72
C GLN A 297 -19.75 7.00 -15.92
N LYS A 298 -19.09 7.26 -17.06
CA LYS A 298 -18.61 8.60 -17.45
C LYS A 298 -17.64 9.25 -16.42
N VAL A 299 -16.94 8.45 -15.63
CA VAL A 299 -15.89 8.90 -14.72
C VAL A 299 -14.54 8.50 -15.31
N ASN A 300 -13.70 9.48 -15.57
CA ASN A 300 -12.32 9.26 -16.01
C ASN A 300 -11.45 8.89 -14.81
N VAL A 301 -10.41 8.08 -15.04
CA VAL A 301 -9.50 7.63 -13.98
C VAL A 301 -8.06 7.92 -14.40
N ILE A 302 -7.29 8.68 -13.61
CA ILE A 302 -5.89 9.01 -13.92
C ILE A 302 -5.02 7.75 -13.78
N TYR A 303 -5.11 7.05 -12.64
CA TYR A 303 -4.34 5.84 -12.37
C TYR A 303 -5.27 4.62 -12.25
N ASN A 304 -5.40 3.86 -13.31
CA ASN A 304 -6.07 2.56 -13.25
C ASN A 304 -5.17 1.54 -12.54
N LYS A 305 -5.75 0.70 -11.68
CA LYS A 305 -5.07 -0.50 -11.18
C LYS A 305 -4.98 -1.49 -12.35
N ALA A 306 -3.82 -1.59 -12.94
CA ALA A 306 -3.53 -2.71 -13.84
C ALA A 306 -3.21 -3.94 -12.99
N ASN A 307 -3.75 -5.11 -13.35
CA ASN A 307 -3.28 -6.37 -12.81
C ASN A 307 -1.78 -6.49 -13.12
N ILE A 308 -1.02 -6.88 -12.11
CA ILE A 308 0.42 -7.09 -12.27
C ILE A 308 0.62 -8.35 -13.10
N LYS A 309 1.10 -8.17 -14.32
CA LYS A 309 1.43 -9.27 -15.23
C LYS A 309 2.84 -9.79 -14.99
N ASN A 310 3.09 -10.99 -15.54
CA ASN A 310 4.38 -11.64 -15.46
C ASN A 310 4.90 -11.75 -14.02
N THR A 311 4.00 -12.12 -13.08
CA THR A 311 4.43 -12.53 -11.73
C THR A 311 5.14 -13.87 -11.78
N LEU A 312 5.90 -14.21 -10.74
CA LEU A 312 6.61 -15.51 -10.69
C LEU A 312 5.66 -16.69 -10.95
N GLY A 313 4.46 -16.67 -10.36
CA GLY A 313 3.45 -17.72 -10.57
C GLY A 313 2.98 -17.82 -12.02
N GLU A 314 2.76 -16.69 -12.68
CA GLU A 314 2.38 -16.65 -14.09
C GLU A 314 3.50 -17.13 -15.02
N VAL A 315 4.74 -16.75 -14.74
CA VAL A 315 5.92 -17.20 -15.50
C VAL A 315 6.11 -18.71 -15.35
N LEU A 316 5.91 -19.26 -14.16
CA LEU A 316 5.97 -20.70 -13.90
C LEU A 316 4.86 -21.44 -14.67
N GLU A 317 3.62 -20.94 -14.69
CA GLU A 317 2.52 -21.47 -15.50
C GLU A 317 2.88 -21.51 -16.99
N GLN A 318 3.40 -20.40 -17.53
CA GLN A 318 3.81 -20.28 -18.94
C GLN A 318 4.92 -21.27 -19.32
N ASN A 319 5.73 -21.69 -18.37
CA ASN A 319 6.80 -22.68 -18.54
C ASN A 319 6.41 -24.10 -18.11
N ASN A 320 5.11 -24.38 -17.89
CA ASN A 320 4.56 -25.67 -17.46
C ASN A 320 5.24 -26.21 -16.18
N LYS A 321 5.55 -25.31 -15.23
CA LYS A 321 6.12 -25.65 -13.93
C LYS A 321 5.04 -25.79 -12.87
N SER A 322 5.12 -26.90 -12.12
CA SER A 322 4.25 -27.10 -10.97
C SER A 322 4.67 -26.22 -9.80
N GLN A 323 3.71 -25.73 -9.01
CA GLN A 323 3.98 -24.85 -7.89
C GLN A 323 3.05 -25.09 -6.70
N ILE A 324 3.56 -24.93 -5.49
CA ILE A 324 2.81 -24.99 -4.23
C ILE A 324 2.88 -23.64 -3.53
N ARG A 325 1.74 -23.18 -3.00
CA ARG A 325 1.62 -22.08 -2.05
C ARG A 325 1.17 -22.65 -0.72
N ILE A 326 1.88 -22.34 0.36
CA ILE A 326 1.55 -22.86 1.69
C ILE A 326 1.80 -21.81 2.77
N ALA A 327 0.81 -21.62 3.61
CA ALA A 327 0.88 -20.86 4.85
C ALA A 327 -0.26 -21.26 5.79
N GLU A 328 -0.22 -20.77 7.02
CA GLU A 328 -1.39 -20.79 7.88
C GLU A 328 -2.35 -19.63 7.54
N THR A 329 -3.61 -19.67 8.02
CA THR A 329 -4.71 -18.77 7.62
C THR A 329 -4.32 -17.28 7.60
N GLU A 330 -3.57 -16.80 8.60
CA GLU A 330 -3.16 -15.39 8.71
C GLU A 330 -2.29 -14.91 7.55
N LYS A 331 -1.48 -15.78 6.98
CA LYS A 331 -0.55 -15.45 5.90
C LYS A 331 -0.89 -16.13 4.57
N TYR A 332 -2.01 -16.84 4.51
CA TYR A 332 -2.46 -17.49 3.27
C TYR A 332 -2.74 -16.49 2.12
N PRO A 333 -3.41 -15.34 2.35
CA PRO A 333 -3.56 -14.33 1.31
C PRO A 333 -2.22 -13.77 0.81
N HIS A 334 -1.19 -13.73 1.66
CA HIS A 334 0.11 -13.17 1.31
C HIS A 334 0.84 -14.07 0.28
N VAL A 335 0.87 -15.38 0.50
CA VAL A 335 1.50 -16.33 -0.45
C VAL A 335 0.63 -16.63 -1.68
N THR A 336 -0.66 -16.24 -1.68
CA THR A 336 -1.60 -16.44 -2.79
C THR A 336 -1.90 -15.12 -3.50
N PHE A 337 -2.88 -14.37 -3.03
CA PHE A 337 -3.39 -13.14 -3.66
C PHE A 337 -2.29 -12.08 -3.89
N PHE A 338 -1.57 -11.68 -2.83
CA PHE A 338 -0.55 -10.63 -2.94
C PHE A 338 0.65 -11.09 -3.78
N PHE A 339 1.15 -12.29 -3.51
CA PHE A 339 2.26 -12.86 -4.29
C PHE A 339 1.92 -13.05 -5.77
N SER A 340 0.65 -13.28 -6.10
CA SER A 340 0.15 -13.42 -7.47
C SER A 340 -0.27 -12.08 -8.11
N GLY A 341 0.13 -10.94 -7.53
CA GLY A 341 -0.12 -9.63 -8.12
C GLY A 341 -1.58 -9.18 -8.06
N GLY A 342 -2.36 -9.67 -7.09
CA GLY A 342 -3.78 -9.37 -6.92
C GLY A 342 -4.71 -10.37 -7.66
N ARG A 343 -4.18 -11.51 -8.12
CA ARG A 343 -4.95 -12.56 -8.78
C ARG A 343 -5.49 -13.57 -7.76
N GLU A 344 -6.81 -13.76 -7.74
CA GLU A 344 -7.49 -14.75 -6.88
C GLU A 344 -7.43 -16.17 -7.44
N ILE A 345 -7.54 -16.31 -8.76
CA ILE A 345 -7.63 -17.61 -9.44
C ILE A 345 -6.26 -18.27 -9.47
N GLU A 346 -6.20 -19.55 -9.15
CA GLU A 346 -5.01 -20.37 -9.23
C GLU A 346 -4.41 -20.38 -10.64
N PHE A 347 -3.09 -20.47 -10.73
CA PHE A 347 -2.39 -20.72 -11.99
C PHE A 347 -2.49 -22.21 -12.37
N ALA A 348 -2.40 -22.53 -13.65
CA ALA A 348 -2.30 -23.92 -14.08
C ALA A 348 -1.05 -24.57 -13.43
N GLY A 349 -1.23 -25.73 -12.78
CA GLY A 349 -0.17 -26.39 -12.04
C GLY A 349 0.10 -25.82 -10.65
N GLU A 350 -0.71 -24.87 -10.15
CA GLU A 350 -0.66 -24.37 -8.79
C GLU A 350 -1.51 -25.21 -7.85
N LYS A 351 -0.94 -25.57 -6.69
CA LYS A 351 -1.63 -26.22 -5.58
C LYS A 351 -1.54 -25.32 -4.37
N ARG A 352 -2.67 -25.01 -3.74
CA ARG A 352 -2.75 -24.21 -2.52
C ARG A 352 -3.01 -25.06 -1.31
N LEU A 353 -2.14 -24.95 -0.30
CA LEU A 353 -2.23 -25.66 0.95
C LEU A 353 -2.41 -24.64 2.08
N MET A 354 -3.56 -24.67 2.73
CA MET A 354 -3.85 -23.82 3.87
C MET A 354 -3.95 -24.64 5.15
N VAL A 355 -3.24 -24.22 6.17
CA VAL A 355 -3.37 -24.77 7.53
C VAL A 355 -4.10 -23.74 8.38
N ASN A 356 -5.09 -24.17 9.16
CA ASN A 356 -5.84 -23.22 10.00
C ASN A 356 -4.94 -22.69 11.12
N SER A 357 -4.92 -21.36 11.30
CA SER A 357 -4.31 -20.74 12.47
C SER A 357 -5.05 -21.11 13.75
N PRO A 358 -4.37 -21.16 14.92
CA PRO A 358 -5.01 -21.52 16.16
C PRO A 358 -6.09 -20.52 16.57
N LYS A 359 -7.19 -21.02 17.11
CA LYS A 359 -8.34 -20.21 17.55
C LYS A 359 -8.10 -19.65 18.97
N VAL A 360 -7.15 -18.75 19.12
CA VAL A 360 -6.82 -18.06 20.37
C VAL A 360 -7.13 -16.57 20.25
N ALA A 361 -7.29 -15.87 21.37
CA ALA A 361 -7.59 -14.43 21.35
C ALA A 361 -6.40 -13.61 20.82
N THR A 362 -5.19 -13.97 21.23
CA THR A 362 -3.93 -13.38 20.78
C THR A 362 -2.87 -14.50 20.69
N TYR A 363 -1.89 -14.35 19.81
CA TYR A 363 -0.94 -15.45 19.50
C TYR A 363 0.19 -15.63 20.53
N ASP A 364 0.33 -14.73 21.50
CA ASP A 364 1.16 -14.96 22.70
C ASP A 364 0.68 -16.16 23.53
N LEU A 365 -0.61 -16.49 23.47
CA LEU A 365 -1.20 -17.66 24.14
C LEU A 365 -0.80 -18.97 23.48
N GLN A 366 -0.41 -18.96 22.21
CA GLN A 366 0.07 -20.13 21.46
C GLN A 366 1.15 -19.70 20.45
N PRO A 367 2.39 -19.37 20.89
CA PRO A 367 3.43 -18.78 20.04
C PRO A 367 3.91 -19.67 18.90
N GLN A 368 3.82 -21.00 19.04
CA GLN A 368 4.13 -21.94 17.96
C GLN A 368 3.12 -21.86 16.80
N MET A 369 1.96 -21.24 17.02
CA MET A 369 0.88 -21.13 16.06
C MET A 369 0.64 -22.47 15.33
N SER A 370 0.57 -22.48 14.01
CA SER A 370 0.44 -23.70 13.22
C SER A 370 1.71 -24.07 12.44
N ALA A 371 2.86 -23.49 12.79
CA ALA A 371 4.11 -23.78 12.09
C ALA A 371 4.48 -25.29 12.08
N PRO A 372 4.27 -26.09 13.14
CA PRO A 372 4.53 -27.53 13.09
C PRO A 372 3.66 -28.27 12.06
N GLU A 373 2.38 -27.93 11.95
CA GLU A 373 1.44 -28.53 10.99
C GLU A 373 1.75 -28.10 9.56
N VAL A 374 2.10 -26.84 9.34
CA VAL A 374 2.60 -26.31 8.07
C VAL A 374 3.85 -27.08 7.64
N THR A 375 4.78 -27.30 8.59
CA THR A 375 6.01 -28.06 8.36
C THR A 375 5.73 -29.51 7.96
N ALA A 376 4.89 -30.21 8.71
CA ALA A 376 4.53 -31.59 8.39
C ALA A 376 3.89 -31.71 7.00
N THR A 377 3.01 -30.75 6.66
CA THR A 377 2.31 -30.72 5.39
C THR A 377 3.28 -30.51 4.21
N ILE A 378 4.21 -29.56 4.31
CA ILE A 378 5.13 -29.29 3.20
C ILE A 378 6.25 -30.33 3.09
N VAL A 379 6.71 -30.88 4.21
CA VAL A 379 7.70 -31.97 4.20
C VAL A 379 7.16 -33.18 3.42
N ALA A 380 5.90 -33.56 3.63
CA ALA A 380 5.27 -34.63 2.88
C ALA A 380 5.19 -34.38 1.36
N GLU A 381 5.04 -33.13 0.93
CA GLU A 381 5.09 -32.77 -0.50
C GLU A 381 6.53 -32.76 -1.05
N LEU A 382 7.49 -32.25 -0.29
CA LEU A 382 8.91 -32.25 -0.69
C LEU A 382 9.49 -33.65 -0.81
N GLU A 383 9.05 -34.58 0.04
CA GLU A 383 9.49 -36.01 0.00
C GLU A 383 9.02 -36.71 -1.28
N LYS A 384 7.91 -36.29 -1.92
CA LYS A 384 7.50 -36.80 -3.23
C LYS A 384 8.46 -36.37 -4.36
N GLY A 385 9.12 -35.22 -4.19
CA GLY A 385 10.07 -34.70 -5.17
C GLY A 385 9.46 -34.31 -6.51
N GLU A 386 8.16 -34.01 -6.60
CA GLU A 386 7.43 -33.78 -7.87
C GLU A 386 7.25 -32.29 -8.21
N THR A 387 7.19 -31.41 -7.18
CA THR A 387 6.90 -29.99 -7.35
C THR A 387 8.14 -29.21 -7.79
N ASP A 388 8.01 -28.35 -8.79
CA ASP A 388 9.12 -27.52 -9.27
C ASP A 388 9.40 -26.30 -8.37
N PHE A 389 8.35 -25.67 -7.82
CA PHE A 389 8.47 -24.48 -6.99
C PHE A 389 7.55 -24.54 -5.75
N VAL A 390 8.06 -24.10 -4.62
CA VAL A 390 7.28 -23.94 -3.39
C VAL A 390 7.47 -22.52 -2.84
N CYS A 391 6.37 -21.85 -2.47
CA CYS A 391 6.39 -20.64 -1.66
C CYS A 391 5.74 -20.95 -0.31
N LEU A 392 6.55 -20.91 0.73
CA LEU A 392 6.16 -21.18 2.13
C LEU A 392 6.35 -19.93 2.96
N ASN A 393 5.36 -19.60 3.80
CA ASN A 393 5.46 -18.54 4.80
C ASN A 393 5.27 -19.12 6.21
N PHE A 394 6.14 -18.74 7.14
CA PHE A 394 6.00 -18.96 8.58
C PHE A 394 5.61 -17.63 9.24
N ALA A 395 4.40 -17.57 9.78
CA ALA A 395 3.78 -16.34 10.27
C ALA A 395 4.28 -15.86 11.64
N ASN A 396 4.90 -16.76 12.41
CA ASN A 396 5.04 -16.63 13.86
C ASN A 396 5.82 -15.37 14.33
N PRO A 397 7.02 -15.03 13.81
CA PRO A 397 7.77 -13.89 14.33
C PRO A 397 7.02 -12.59 14.20
N ASP A 398 6.23 -12.41 13.12
CA ASP A 398 5.40 -11.25 12.88
C ASP A 398 4.15 -11.25 13.76
N MET A 399 3.33 -12.30 13.64
CA MET A 399 2.03 -12.35 14.32
C MET A 399 2.14 -12.32 15.84
N VAL A 400 3.14 -13.00 16.41
CA VAL A 400 3.43 -12.95 17.85
C VAL A 400 4.12 -11.63 18.20
N GLY A 401 4.95 -11.08 17.33
CA GLY A 401 5.58 -9.76 17.47
C GLY A 401 4.57 -8.65 17.74
N HIS A 402 3.43 -8.68 17.06
CA HIS A 402 2.34 -7.71 17.25
C HIS A 402 1.69 -7.76 18.65
N THR A 403 1.90 -8.82 19.43
CA THR A 403 1.38 -8.91 20.81
C THR A 403 2.22 -8.14 21.81
N GLY A 404 3.51 -7.94 21.54
CA GLY A 404 4.46 -7.28 22.44
C GLY A 404 4.91 -8.14 23.63
N ASP A 405 4.52 -9.44 23.69
CA ASP A 405 5.02 -10.36 24.73
C ASP A 405 6.38 -10.93 24.33
N TYR A 406 7.42 -10.47 25.00
CA TYR A 406 8.80 -10.81 24.69
C TYR A 406 9.07 -12.33 24.74
N ASN A 407 8.57 -13.01 25.77
CA ASN A 407 8.84 -14.45 25.95
C ASN A 407 8.11 -15.29 24.89
N ALA A 408 6.90 -14.86 24.52
CA ALA A 408 6.15 -15.47 23.43
C ALA A 408 6.86 -15.29 22.08
N ILE A 409 7.41 -14.09 21.81
CA ILE A 409 8.17 -13.80 20.60
C ILE A 409 9.42 -14.69 20.51
N VAL A 410 10.20 -14.81 21.58
CA VAL A 410 11.35 -15.74 21.64
C VAL A 410 10.91 -17.17 21.29
N LYS A 411 9.81 -17.64 21.89
CA LYS A 411 9.29 -18.99 21.61
C LYS A 411 8.83 -19.18 20.16
N ALA A 412 8.22 -18.14 19.56
CA ALA A 412 7.82 -18.14 18.17
C ALA A 412 9.03 -18.26 17.23
N VAL A 413 10.07 -17.48 17.47
CA VAL A 413 11.33 -17.48 16.72
C VAL A 413 12.02 -18.85 16.79
N GLU A 414 12.16 -19.43 17.99
CA GLU A 414 12.75 -20.77 18.18
C GLU A 414 11.95 -21.87 17.48
N THR A 415 10.62 -21.74 17.47
CA THR A 415 9.74 -22.67 16.75
C THR A 415 10.00 -22.62 15.25
N VAL A 416 10.07 -21.42 14.68
CA VAL A 416 10.32 -21.24 13.24
C VAL A 416 11.71 -21.70 12.84
N ASP A 417 12.74 -21.49 13.66
CA ASP A 417 14.09 -22.04 13.43
C ASP A 417 14.07 -23.56 13.26
N ASN A 418 13.38 -24.25 14.18
CA ASN A 418 13.25 -25.70 14.15
C ASN A 418 12.42 -26.20 12.95
N CYS A 419 11.32 -25.52 12.62
CA CYS A 419 10.48 -25.84 11.47
C CYS A 419 11.23 -25.65 10.16
N THR A 420 11.95 -24.54 10.02
CA THR A 420 12.79 -24.25 8.85
C THR A 420 13.85 -25.32 8.65
N LYS A 421 14.51 -25.78 9.72
CA LYS A 421 15.46 -26.90 9.66
C LYS A 421 14.84 -28.16 9.05
N GLN A 422 13.68 -28.57 9.53
CA GLN A 422 13.00 -29.79 9.07
C GLN A 422 12.64 -29.69 7.57
N VAL A 423 12.11 -28.55 7.14
CA VAL A 423 11.78 -28.32 5.72
C VAL A 423 13.02 -28.34 4.83
N VAL A 424 14.11 -27.70 5.26
CA VAL A 424 15.37 -27.68 4.51
C VAL A 424 15.98 -29.08 4.42
N GLU A 425 16.05 -29.81 5.53
CA GLU A 425 16.58 -31.18 5.54
C GLU A 425 15.80 -32.12 4.63
N ALA A 426 14.46 -32.02 4.60
CA ALA A 426 13.62 -32.83 3.72
C ALA A 426 13.83 -32.48 2.22
N GLY A 427 13.88 -31.19 1.89
CA GLY A 427 14.04 -30.77 0.51
C GLY A 427 15.44 -31.03 -0.05
N LEU A 428 16.50 -30.87 0.75
CA LEU A 428 17.88 -31.18 0.33
C LEU A 428 18.04 -32.67 -0.04
N LYS A 429 17.36 -33.57 0.61
CA LYS A 429 17.36 -35.03 0.27
C LYS A 429 16.80 -35.30 -1.14
N ASN A 430 15.94 -34.40 -1.65
CA ASN A 430 15.31 -34.46 -2.97
C ASN A 430 15.87 -33.43 -3.96
N ASP A 431 17.09 -32.92 -3.71
CA ASP A 431 17.87 -31.98 -4.53
C ASP A 431 17.18 -30.64 -4.79
N TYR A 432 16.35 -30.17 -3.86
CA TYR A 432 15.80 -28.81 -3.95
C TYR A 432 16.88 -27.77 -3.61
N ALA A 433 16.85 -26.65 -4.33
CA ALA A 433 17.49 -25.42 -3.94
C ALA A 433 16.58 -24.64 -2.98
N PHE A 434 17.16 -23.81 -2.11
CA PHE A 434 16.41 -22.95 -1.21
C PHE A 434 16.84 -21.50 -1.32
N ILE A 435 15.85 -20.62 -1.32
CA ILE A 435 15.99 -19.21 -0.99
C ILE A 435 15.20 -18.98 0.29
N ILE A 436 15.88 -18.54 1.36
CA ILE A 436 15.26 -18.29 2.67
C ILE A 436 15.42 -16.80 2.95
N ILE A 437 14.30 -16.11 3.16
CA ILE A 437 14.24 -14.65 3.37
C ILE A 437 13.26 -14.30 4.50
N ALA A 438 13.18 -13.03 4.84
CA ALA A 438 12.00 -12.42 5.45
C ALA A 438 11.44 -11.32 4.53
N ASP A 439 10.21 -10.93 4.75
CA ASP A 439 9.52 -9.88 3.98
C ASP A 439 9.60 -8.50 4.63
N HIS A 440 9.81 -8.45 5.95
CA HIS A 440 10.11 -7.27 6.77
C HIS A 440 10.64 -7.70 8.14
N GLY A 441 11.05 -6.75 8.97
CA GLY A 441 11.39 -6.99 10.36
C GLY A 441 10.22 -6.69 11.32
N ASN A 442 10.18 -7.39 12.45
CA ASN A 442 9.27 -7.19 13.58
C ASN A 442 9.94 -7.71 14.87
N ALA A 443 10.24 -9.01 14.95
CA ALA A 443 10.82 -9.65 16.12
C ALA A 443 12.28 -9.20 16.43
N ASP A 444 12.90 -8.48 15.55
CA ASP A 444 14.22 -7.85 15.67
C ASP A 444 14.20 -6.53 16.47
N PHE A 445 13.01 -5.96 16.74
CA PHE A 445 12.85 -4.71 17.48
C PHE A 445 11.55 -4.72 18.29
N VAL A 446 11.55 -5.36 19.47
CA VAL A 446 10.35 -5.61 20.28
C VAL A 446 10.23 -4.73 21.54
N ILE A 447 11.25 -3.89 21.85
CA ILE A 447 11.23 -2.97 22.97
C ILE A 447 11.66 -1.58 22.50
N ASN A 448 10.80 -0.59 22.71
CA ASN A 448 11.10 0.82 22.45
C ASN A 448 12.17 1.37 23.41
N GLU A 449 12.81 2.48 23.04
CA GLU A 449 13.84 3.16 23.87
C GLU A 449 13.33 3.53 25.27
N ASN A 450 12.05 3.81 25.43
CA ASN A 450 11.42 4.10 26.72
C ASN A 450 11.05 2.83 27.53
N GLY A 451 11.39 1.64 27.04
CA GLY A 451 11.15 0.37 27.70
C GLY A 451 9.74 -0.21 27.50
N THR A 452 8.87 0.43 26.73
CA THR A 452 7.57 -0.13 26.38
C THR A 452 7.68 -1.15 25.26
N PRO A 453 6.76 -2.14 25.17
CA PRO A 453 6.73 -3.06 24.02
C PRO A 453 6.57 -2.29 22.71
N ASN A 454 7.33 -2.69 21.67
CA ASN A 454 7.08 -2.31 20.30
C ASN A 454 6.29 -3.42 19.61
N THR A 455 5.21 -3.06 18.96
CA THR A 455 4.35 -3.99 18.22
C THR A 455 4.28 -3.65 16.73
N ALA A 456 5.06 -2.68 16.29
CA ALA A 456 5.15 -2.25 14.90
C ALA A 456 6.32 -2.93 14.20
N HIS A 457 6.28 -2.97 12.85
CA HIS A 457 7.40 -3.46 12.06
C HIS A 457 8.62 -2.56 12.20
N SER A 458 9.79 -3.12 11.89
CA SER A 458 11.05 -2.36 11.86
C SER A 458 11.41 -1.91 10.43
N THR A 459 12.35 -0.98 10.33
CA THR A 459 12.98 -0.60 9.06
C THR A 459 14.36 -1.25 8.91
N ASN A 460 14.63 -2.31 9.66
CA ASN A 460 15.85 -3.07 9.54
C ASN A 460 15.87 -3.91 8.26
N MET A 461 17.07 -4.22 7.77
CA MET A 461 17.22 -5.18 6.67
C MET A 461 16.89 -6.59 7.15
N VAL A 462 16.64 -7.49 6.21
CA VAL A 462 16.33 -8.88 6.50
C VAL A 462 17.35 -9.83 5.87
N PRO A 463 17.54 -11.04 6.41
CA PRO A 463 18.44 -12.03 5.84
C PRO A 463 17.94 -12.59 4.51
N CYS A 464 18.90 -13.03 3.68
CA CYS A 464 18.66 -13.85 2.50
C CYS A 464 19.74 -14.91 2.39
N PHE A 465 19.35 -16.18 2.33
CA PHE A 465 20.25 -17.33 2.19
C PHE A 465 19.94 -18.08 0.91
N ALA A 466 20.99 -18.56 0.22
CA ALA A 466 20.88 -19.44 -0.96
C ALA A 466 21.54 -20.78 -0.70
N LEU A 467 20.72 -21.85 -0.57
CA LEU A 467 21.22 -23.20 -0.30
C LEU A 467 21.05 -24.06 -1.53
N ASN A 468 22.04 -24.91 -1.81
CA ASN A 468 22.03 -25.88 -2.92
C ASN A 468 21.68 -25.22 -4.28
N SER A 469 21.86 -23.91 -4.42
CA SER A 469 21.47 -23.13 -5.62
C SER A 469 22.38 -23.37 -6.83
N GLY A 470 23.56 -23.94 -6.61
CA GLY A 470 24.61 -24.08 -7.62
C GLY A 470 25.49 -22.84 -7.76
N PHE A 471 25.29 -21.81 -6.94
CA PHE A 471 26.04 -20.57 -6.91
C PHE A 471 26.73 -20.36 -5.56
N ASN A 472 27.91 -19.79 -5.58
CA ASN A 472 28.73 -19.62 -4.39
C ASN A 472 28.68 -18.19 -3.79
N ASN A 473 28.13 -17.24 -4.52
CA ASN A 473 28.05 -15.85 -4.10
C ASN A 473 26.63 -15.29 -4.30
N ILE A 474 26.21 -14.46 -3.36
CA ILE A 474 24.96 -13.70 -3.41
C ILE A 474 25.25 -12.28 -2.96
N LYS A 475 24.65 -11.26 -3.61
CA LYS A 475 24.80 -9.83 -3.27
C LYS A 475 23.59 -9.29 -2.56
N ASN A 476 23.76 -8.23 -1.78
CA ASN A 476 22.66 -7.47 -1.17
C ASN A 476 21.68 -6.95 -2.22
N GLY A 477 20.42 -6.88 -1.85
CA GLY A 477 19.34 -6.47 -2.76
C GLY A 477 18.09 -5.96 -2.05
N LYS A 478 16.95 -6.20 -2.69
CA LYS A 478 15.60 -5.87 -2.22
C LYS A 478 14.62 -6.99 -2.58
N LEU A 479 13.43 -6.95 -2.05
CA LEU A 479 12.43 -8.03 -2.24
C LEU A 479 12.08 -8.29 -3.72
N GLY A 480 12.04 -7.24 -4.54
CA GLY A 480 11.78 -7.38 -5.98
C GLY A 480 12.86 -8.15 -6.76
N ASP A 481 13.99 -8.46 -6.14
CA ASP A 481 15.10 -9.19 -6.77
C ASP A 481 14.99 -10.72 -6.60
N ILE A 482 14.01 -11.17 -5.79
CA ILE A 482 13.88 -12.59 -5.43
C ILE A 482 13.32 -13.43 -6.58
N ALA A 483 12.24 -12.99 -7.25
CA ALA A 483 11.68 -13.77 -8.38
C ALA A 483 12.69 -13.96 -9.52
N PRO A 484 13.39 -12.93 -10.04
CA PRO A 484 14.41 -13.14 -11.07
C PRO A 484 15.56 -14.02 -10.59
N THR A 485 15.91 -13.99 -9.30
CA THR A 485 16.94 -14.89 -8.72
C THR A 485 16.45 -16.35 -8.70
N ILE A 486 15.19 -16.60 -8.33
CA ILE A 486 14.58 -17.93 -8.37
C ILE A 486 14.50 -18.45 -9.80
N LEU A 487 14.03 -17.63 -10.76
CA LEU A 487 13.96 -18.02 -12.18
C LEU A 487 15.35 -18.39 -12.73
N LYS A 488 16.41 -17.69 -12.29
CA LYS A 488 17.79 -18.03 -12.63
C LYS A 488 18.22 -19.41 -12.12
N ILE A 489 17.87 -19.75 -10.88
CA ILE A 489 18.15 -21.09 -10.30
C ILE A 489 17.39 -22.18 -11.07
N MET A 490 16.14 -21.89 -11.46
CA MET A 490 15.28 -22.81 -12.19
C MET A 490 15.61 -22.89 -13.68
N GLU A 491 16.55 -22.10 -14.21
CA GLU A 491 16.89 -21.95 -15.63
C GLU A 491 15.65 -21.58 -16.48
N VAL A 492 14.81 -20.70 -15.96
CA VAL A 492 13.66 -20.10 -16.65
C VAL A 492 14.01 -18.67 -17.03
N GLU A 493 13.62 -18.27 -18.24
CA GLU A 493 13.87 -16.91 -18.73
C GLU A 493 13.10 -15.87 -17.92
N THR A 494 13.78 -14.79 -17.52
CA THR A 494 13.17 -13.70 -16.77
C THR A 494 12.48 -12.72 -17.72
N PRO A 495 11.18 -12.46 -17.58
CA PRO A 495 10.47 -11.47 -18.40
C PRO A 495 11.05 -10.06 -18.24
N THR A 496 10.95 -9.26 -19.30
CA THR A 496 11.43 -7.86 -19.29
C THR A 496 10.73 -6.97 -18.25
N ASP A 497 9.50 -7.31 -17.88
CA ASP A 497 8.74 -6.61 -16.85
C ASP A 497 9.32 -6.83 -15.42
N MET A 498 10.03 -7.91 -15.21
CA MET A 498 10.74 -8.16 -13.95
C MET A 498 12.06 -7.37 -13.96
N THR A 499 12.02 -6.15 -13.44
CA THR A 499 13.18 -5.23 -13.38
C THR A 499 14.07 -5.46 -12.16
N GLY A 500 13.76 -6.45 -11.34
CA GLY A 500 14.62 -6.87 -10.22
C GLY A 500 15.94 -7.45 -10.72
N GLU A 501 16.96 -7.35 -9.91
CA GLU A 501 18.30 -7.85 -10.23
C GLU A 501 18.44 -9.32 -9.81
N ILE A 502 19.19 -10.10 -10.58
CA ILE A 502 19.61 -11.44 -10.16
C ILE A 502 20.71 -11.28 -9.10
N LEU A 503 20.49 -11.84 -7.90
CA LEU A 503 21.38 -11.66 -6.76
C LEU A 503 22.54 -12.65 -6.75
N ILE A 504 22.40 -13.83 -7.32
CA ILE A 504 23.39 -14.92 -7.35
C ILE A 504 24.37 -14.77 -8.53
N LYS A 505 25.64 -15.17 -8.29
CA LYS A 505 26.72 -15.14 -9.29
C LYS A 505 27.48 -16.44 -9.32
#